data_d67591e818f1fc2795fa3f3a17e08fce
#
_entry.id   d67591e818f1fc2795fa3f3a17e08fce
#
_cell.length_a   1.000
_cell.length_b   1.000
_cell.length_c   1.000
_cell.angle_alpha   90.00
_cell.angle_beta   90.00
_cell.angle_gamma   90.00
#
_symmetry.space_group_name_H-M   'P 1'
#
loop_
_entity.id
_entity.type
_entity.pdbx_description
1 polymer ?
#
loop_
_entity_poly.entity_id
_entity_poly.type
_entity_poly.pdbx_seq_one_letter_code
_entity_poly.pdbx_strand_id
1 'polypeptide(L)'
;MVEELSSYTPQDLTDLDALMHELSATSFCNEELLNSALNDANVHVYVIRDEGHIVATGTLCIKHTLEFTIADIESVVVSSKCRGRGYGKELMTAMIEAAKKMNVHHIQLTSNPARVAANRLYQELGFERYETNCYKMILA
;
A
#
# COMPACT_ATOMS: atom_id res chain seq x y z
N MET A 1 -12.95 8.73 -0.86
CA MET A 1 -12.71 8.31 -2.25
C MET A 1 -11.23 8.09 -2.48
N VAL A 2 -10.89 6.96 -3.08
CA VAL A 2 -9.51 6.60 -3.40
C VAL A 2 -9.07 7.27 -4.70
N GLU A 3 -7.88 7.84 -4.71
CA GLU A 3 -7.26 8.38 -5.93
C GLU A 3 -5.85 7.85 -6.10
N GLU A 4 -5.40 7.72 -7.33
CA GLU A 4 -4.01 7.42 -7.61
C GLU A 4 -3.22 8.73 -7.57
N LEU A 5 -2.12 8.73 -6.81
CA LEU A 5 -1.27 9.91 -6.65
C LEU A 5 -0.31 9.99 -7.83
N SER A 6 -0.39 11.06 -8.62
CA SER A 6 0.52 11.29 -9.75
C SER A 6 1.48 12.45 -9.53
N SER A 7 1.14 13.35 -8.62
CA SER A 7 1.96 14.46 -8.19
C SER A 7 1.67 14.74 -6.72
N TYR A 8 2.51 15.53 -6.07
CA TYR A 8 2.34 15.80 -4.65
C TYR A 8 2.77 17.21 -4.28
N THR A 9 2.19 17.70 -3.20
CA THR A 9 2.57 18.97 -2.56
C THR A 9 3.50 18.68 -1.39
N PRO A 10 4.20 19.71 -0.85
CA PRO A 10 4.97 19.53 0.39
C PRO A 10 4.11 18.99 1.56
N GLN A 11 2.84 19.36 1.64
CA GLN A 11 1.94 18.84 2.66
C GLN A 11 1.67 17.34 2.47
N ASP A 12 1.50 16.91 1.21
CA ASP A 12 1.32 15.50 0.90
C ASP A 12 2.51 14.67 1.36
N LEU A 13 3.72 15.17 1.12
CA LEU A 13 4.94 14.49 1.56
C LEU A 13 5.00 14.38 3.09
N THR A 14 4.65 15.46 3.79
CA THR A 14 4.58 15.46 5.25
C THR A 14 3.56 14.44 5.76
N ASP A 15 2.38 14.38 5.15
CA ASP A 15 1.33 13.45 5.52
C ASP A 15 1.77 12.00 5.29
N LEU A 16 2.39 11.71 4.14
CA LEU A 16 2.87 10.36 3.81
C LEU A 16 3.99 9.91 4.74
N ASP A 17 4.91 10.81 5.09
CA ASP A 17 5.97 10.50 6.04
C ASP A 17 5.39 10.17 7.42
N ALA A 18 4.41 10.94 7.88
CA ALA A 18 3.72 10.67 9.14
C ALA A 18 3.03 9.29 9.13
N LEU A 19 2.39 8.92 8.01
CA LEU A 19 1.76 7.60 7.86
C LEU A 19 2.80 6.48 7.90
N MET A 20 3.95 6.66 7.26
CA MET A 20 5.02 5.66 7.31
C MET A 20 5.53 5.46 8.74
N HIS A 21 5.64 6.52 9.54
CA HIS A 21 6.01 6.42 10.95
C HIS A 21 4.96 5.65 11.76
N GLU A 22 3.68 5.73 11.40
CA GLU A 22 2.64 4.91 12.03
C GLU A 22 2.74 3.43 11.61
N LEU A 23 3.23 3.17 10.40
CA LEU A 23 3.37 1.80 9.89
C LEU A 23 4.45 1.03 10.65
N SER A 24 5.61 1.64 10.87
CA SER A 24 6.68 1.05 11.68
C SER A 24 7.61 2.14 12.19
N ALA A 25 8.32 1.84 13.30
CA ALA A 25 9.26 2.77 13.94
C ALA A 25 10.44 3.15 13.03
N THR A 26 10.76 2.31 12.04
CA THR A 26 11.88 2.53 11.11
C THR A 26 11.44 2.97 9.72
N SER A 27 10.13 3.03 9.46
CA SER A 27 9.60 3.43 8.16
C SER A 27 9.51 4.95 8.06
N PHE A 28 9.81 5.46 6.87
CA PHE A 28 9.71 6.88 6.56
C PHE A 28 9.46 7.07 5.07
N CYS A 29 9.05 8.27 4.70
CA CYS A 29 8.96 8.68 3.30
C CYS A 29 9.67 10.02 3.13
N ASN A 30 10.51 10.14 2.11
CA ASN A 30 11.16 11.39 1.77
C ASN A 30 10.95 11.69 0.30
N GLU A 31 11.42 12.85 -0.13
CA GLU A 31 11.26 13.32 -1.51
C GLU A 31 11.87 12.34 -2.52
N GLU A 32 13.06 11.81 -2.25
CA GLU A 32 13.73 10.89 -3.13
C GLU A 32 12.92 9.60 -3.32
N LEU A 33 12.45 9.01 -2.24
CA LEU A 33 11.64 7.78 -2.29
C LEU A 33 10.30 8.01 -3.01
N LEU A 34 9.64 9.13 -2.71
CA LEU A 34 8.35 9.44 -3.32
C LEU A 34 8.51 9.71 -4.82
N ASN A 35 9.53 10.48 -5.21
CA ASN A 35 9.79 10.72 -6.63
C ASN A 35 10.10 9.43 -7.37
N SER A 36 10.89 8.54 -6.79
CA SER A 36 11.21 7.24 -7.39
C SER A 36 9.94 6.42 -7.62
N ALA A 37 9.05 6.37 -6.64
CA ALA A 37 7.79 5.65 -6.75
C ALA A 37 6.89 6.24 -7.84
N LEU A 38 6.69 7.56 -7.84
CA LEU A 38 5.77 8.21 -8.78
C LEU A 38 6.30 8.23 -10.22
N ASN A 39 7.60 8.10 -10.41
CA ASN A 39 8.21 8.07 -11.75
C ASN A 39 8.33 6.66 -12.33
N ASP A 40 7.98 5.63 -11.57
CA ASP A 40 8.03 4.25 -12.03
C ASP A 40 6.67 3.82 -12.58
N ALA A 41 6.62 3.42 -13.84
CA ALA A 41 5.39 3.02 -14.51
C ALA A 41 4.75 1.77 -13.89
N ASN A 42 5.52 0.96 -13.15
CA ASN A 42 5.04 -0.25 -12.49
C ASN A 42 4.66 -0.03 -11.03
N VAL A 43 4.72 1.21 -10.54
CA VAL A 43 4.37 1.55 -9.16
C VAL A 43 3.20 2.50 -9.17
N HIS A 44 2.16 2.14 -8.42
CA HIS A 44 0.92 2.91 -8.32
C HIS A 44 0.65 3.21 -6.86
N VAL A 45 0.72 4.47 -6.48
CA VAL A 45 0.48 4.93 -5.11
C VAL A 45 -0.97 5.42 -5.02
N TYR A 46 -1.73 4.86 -4.11
CA TYR A 46 -3.12 5.24 -3.87
C TYR A 46 -3.26 5.91 -2.52
N VAL A 47 -4.13 6.91 -2.46
CA VAL A 47 -4.36 7.69 -1.26
C VAL A 47 -5.85 7.95 -1.05
N ILE A 48 -6.21 8.19 0.21
CA ILE A 48 -7.50 8.76 0.59
C ILE A 48 -7.23 10.07 1.31
N ARG A 49 -7.97 11.11 0.94
CA ARG A 49 -7.88 12.43 1.56
C ARG A 49 -9.08 12.70 2.45
N ASP A 50 -8.84 13.38 3.54
CA ASP A 50 -9.88 13.90 4.43
C ASP A 50 -9.46 15.31 4.85
N GLU A 51 -10.32 16.29 4.60
CA GLU A 51 -10.05 17.71 4.88
C GLU A 51 -8.71 18.20 4.30
N GLY A 52 -8.39 17.75 3.09
CA GLY A 52 -7.18 18.16 2.38
C GLY A 52 -5.91 17.41 2.78
N HIS A 53 -5.96 16.52 3.77
CA HIS A 53 -4.82 15.72 4.23
C HIS A 53 -4.92 14.30 3.71
N ILE A 54 -3.78 13.70 3.40
CA ILE A 54 -3.72 12.27 3.10
C ILE A 54 -3.80 11.51 4.42
N VAL A 55 -4.84 10.70 4.57
CA VAL A 55 -5.13 9.96 5.80
C VAL A 55 -4.98 8.45 5.65
N ALA A 56 -4.84 7.97 4.42
CA ALA A 56 -4.59 6.56 4.14
C ALA A 56 -3.79 6.44 2.85
N THR A 57 -2.95 5.41 2.76
CA THR A 57 -2.17 5.12 1.56
C THR A 57 -1.89 3.64 1.44
N GLY A 58 -1.66 3.22 0.21
CA GLY A 58 -1.16 1.90 -0.13
C GLY A 58 -0.53 1.93 -1.51
N THR A 59 0.41 1.04 -1.75
CA THR A 59 1.15 1.01 -3.00
C THR A 59 0.93 -0.34 -3.68
N LEU A 60 0.64 -0.29 -4.98
CA LEU A 60 0.51 -1.46 -5.85
C LEU A 60 1.72 -1.49 -6.76
N CYS A 61 2.54 -2.54 -6.64
CA CYS A 61 3.74 -2.71 -7.45
C CYS A 61 3.53 -3.86 -8.43
N ILE A 62 3.73 -3.59 -9.72
CA ILE A 62 3.59 -4.61 -10.76
C ILE A 62 4.96 -5.23 -11.01
N LYS A 63 5.04 -6.54 -10.92
CA LYS A 63 6.28 -7.28 -11.05
C LYS A 63 6.16 -8.34 -12.14
N HIS A 64 7.11 -8.34 -13.07
CA HIS A 64 7.19 -9.35 -14.11
C HIS A 64 8.19 -10.42 -13.71
N THR A 65 7.76 -11.66 -13.71
CA THR A 65 8.63 -12.82 -13.49
C THR A 65 8.62 -13.68 -14.74
N LEU A 66 9.41 -14.75 -14.76
CA LEU A 66 9.39 -15.68 -15.90
C LEU A 66 8.08 -16.47 -15.97
N GLU A 67 7.35 -16.57 -14.87
CA GLU A 67 6.12 -17.36 -14.78
C GLU A 67 4.86 -16.48 -14.89
N PHE A 68 4.87 -15.32 -14.25
CA PHE A 68 3.68 -14.50 -14.08
C PHE A 68 3.99 -13.01 -14.11
N THR A 69 2.97 -12.23 -14.45
CA THR A 69 2.89 -10.83 -14.03
C THR A 69 2.06 -10.81 -12.76
N ILE A 70 2.59 -10.28 -11.69
CA ILE A 70 1.94 -10.24 -10.38
C ILE A 70 1.93 -8.83 -9.82
N ALA A 71 1.05 -8.60 -8.86
CA ALA A 71 1.00 -7.36 -8.11
C ALA A 71 1.36 -7.62 -6.65
N ASP A 72 2.26 -6.79 -6.11
CA ASP A 72 2.54 -6.73 -4.68
C ASP A 72 1.84 -5.50 -4.11
N ILE A 73 1.16 -5.66 -2.98
CA ILE A 73 0.62 -4.54 -2.23
C ILE A 73 1.55 -4.26 -1.05
N GLU A 74 2.00 -3.02 -0.96
CA GLU A 74 3.00 -2.58 0.00
C GLU A 74 2.53 -1.36 0.78
N SER A 75 3.05 -1.22 2.01
CA SER A 75 2.94 0.01 2.80
C SER A 75 1.49 0.50 2.99
N VAL A 76 0.58 -0.41 3.30
CA VAL A 76 -0.82 -0.06 3.55
C VAL A 76 -0.97 0.46 4.98
N VAL A 77 -1.45 1.68 5.10
CA VAL A 77 -1.67 2.29 6.41
C VAL A 77 -2.82 3.30 6.38
N VAL A 78 -3.61 3.28 7.44
CA VAL A 78 -4.66 4.28 7.69
C VAL A 78 -4.26 5.04 8.96
N SER A 79 -4.36 6.36 8.92
CA SER A 79 -4.07 7.20 10.09
C SER A 79 -4.86 6.71 11.32
N SER A 80 -4.18 6.66 12.46
CA SER A 80 -4.81 6.27 13.72
C SER A 80 -6.01 7.15 14.09
N LYS A 81 -6.03 8.38 13.60
CA LYS A 81 -7.13 9.33 13.81
C LYS A 81 -8.37 9.01 12.97
N CYS A 82 -8.23 8.18 11.94
CA CYS A 82 -9.27 7.90 10.96
C CYS A 82 -9.67 6.43 10.90
N ARG A 83 -9.20 5.61 11.82
CA ARG A 83 -9.56 4.18 11.87
C ARG A 83 -11.04 4.01 12.23
N GLY A 84 -11.62 2.89 11.77
CA GLY A 84 -13.02 2.60 12.00
C GLY A 84 -13.99 3.27 11.03
N ARG A 85 -13.49 3.94 9.99
CA ARG A 85 -14.30 4.61 8.97
C ARG A 85 -14.38 3.83 7.66
N GLY A 86 -13.80 2.65 7.58
CA GLY A 86 -13.80 1.82 6.37
C GLY A 86 -12.77 2.21 5.32
N TYR A 87 -11.84 3.09 5.63
CA TYR A 87 -10.83 3.55 4.66
C TYR A 87 -9.90 2.44 4.21
N GLY A 88 -9.51 1.55 5.11
CA GLY A 88 -8.67 0.40 4.74
C GLY A 88 -9.34 -0.50 3.71
N LYS A 89 -10.61 -0.80 3.91
CA LYS A 89 -11.39 -1.61 2.97
C LYS A 89 -11.58 -0.90 1.64
N GLU A 90 -11.88 0.38 1.67
CA GLU A 90 -12.05 1.20 0.47
C GLU A 90 -10.76 1.23 -0.36
N LEU A 91 -9.64 1.46 0.31
CA LEU A 91 -8.32 1.50 -0.32
C LEU A 91 -7.95 0.15 -0.94
N MET A 92 -8.08 -0.93 -0.18
CA MET A 92 -7.76 -2.28 -0.65
C MET A 92 -8.64 -2.69 -1.82
N THR A 93 -9.94 -2.39 -1.77
CA THR A 93 -10.87 -2.69 -2.85
C THR A 93 -10.47 -1.98 -4.13
N ALA A 94 -10.10 -0.70 -4.04
CA ALA A 94 -9.64 0.06 -5.20
C ALA A 94 -8.37 -0.53 -5.82
N MET A 95 -7.41 -0.95 -4.99
CA MET A 95 -6.17 -1.57 -5.46
C MET A 95 -6.42 -2.93 -6.11
N ILE A 96 -7.31 -3.74 -5.55
CA ILE A 96 -7.69 -5.03 -6.13
C ILE A 96 -8.33 -4.82 -7.51
N GLU A 97 -9.24 -3.86 -7.63
CA GLU A 97 -9.88 -3.56 -8.92
C GLU A 97 -8.87 -3.03 -9.94
N ALA A 98 -7.93 -2.20 -9.52
CA ALA A 98 -6.85 -1.73 -10.40
C ALA A 98 -5.99 -2.90 -10.89
N ALA A 99 -5.62 -3.82 -10.01
CA ALA A 99 -4.84 -5.00 -10.36
C ALA A 99 -5.58 -5.89 -11.37
N LYS A 100 -6.88 -6.08 -11.20
CA LYS A 100 -7.70 -6.83 -12.16
C LYS A 100 -7.64 -6.22 -13.56
N LYS A 101 -7.71 -4.90 -13.65
CA LYS A 101 -7.63 -4.19 -14.95
C LYS A 101 -6.25 -4.30 -15.59
N MET A 102 -5.22 -4.55 -14.81
CA MET A 102 -3.85 -4.72 -15.29
C MET A 102 -3.55 -6.17 -15.69
N ASN A 103 -4.54 -7.07 -15.60
CA ASN A 103 -4.43 -8.48 -15.98
C ASN A 103 -3.30 -9.23 -15.27
N VAL A 104 -3.07 -8.93 -14.01
CA VAL A 104 -2.09 -9.68 -13.20
C VAL A 104 -2.65 -11.05 -12.85
N HIS A 105 -1.76 -12.03 -12.71
CA HIS A 105 -2.14 -13.39 -12.35
C HIS A 105 -2.67 -13.47 -10.92
N HIS A 106 -1.99 -12.82 -9.99
CA HIS A 106 -2.40 -12.79 -8.59
C HIS A 106 -1.82 -11.56 -7.88
N ILE A 107 -2.35 -11.30 -6.70
CA ILE A 107 -1.90 -10.23 -5.82
C ILE A 107 -1.34 -10.89 -4.57
N GLN A 108 -0.21 -10.40 -4.08
CA GLN A 108 0.36 -10.87 -2.82
C GLN A 108 0.72 -9.69 -1.93
N LEU A 109 0.74 -9.95 -0.64
CA LEU A 109 1.17 -9.00 0.37
C LEU A 109 1.72 -9.76 1.58
N THR A 110 2.51 -9.07 2.38
CA THR A 110 2.95 -9.57 3.67
C THR A 110 2.38 -8.70 4.77
N SER A 111 2.08 -9.29 5.92
CA SER A 111 1.53 -8.56 7.05
C SER A 111 2.02 -9.20 8.34
N ASN A 112 2.41 -8.36 9.30
CA ASN A 112 2.79 -8.84 10.62
C ASN A 112 1.57 -9.49 11.30
N PRO A 113 1.73 -10.69 11.90
CA PRO A 113 0.63 -11.36 12.59
C PRO A 113 -0.01 -10.52 13.72
N ALA A 114 0.73 -9.57 14.29
CA ALA A 114 0.20 -8.70 15.33
C ALA A 114 -0.84 -7.69 14.82
N ARG A 115 -0.91 -7.46 13.51
CA ARG A 115 -1.88 -6.56 12.89
C ARG A 115 -3.20 -7.29 12.67
N VAL A 116 -3.90 -7.57 13.76
CA VAL A 116 -5.10 -8.43 13.77
C VAL A 116 -6.21 -7.89 12.87
N ALA A 117 -6.51 -6.59 12.97
CA ALA A 117 -7.58 -5.99 12.18
C ALA A 117 -7.26 -5.98 10.67
N ALA A 118 -6.01 -5.69 10.30
CA ALA A 118 -5.58 -5.71 8.91
C ALA A 118 -5.62 -7.12 8.32
N ASN A 119 -5.14 -8.11 9.07
CA ASN A 119 -5.17 -9.51 8.63
C ASN A 119 -6.60 -10.02 8.45
N ARG A 120 -7.51 -9.61 9.33
CA ARG A 120 -8.93 -9.95 9.19
C ARG A 120 -9.51 -9.34 7.91
N LEU A 121 -9.21 -8.08 7.64
CA LEU A 121 -9.67 -7.40 6.43
C LEU A 121 -9.19 -8.11 5.18
N TYR A 122 -7.93 -8.51 5.13
CA TYR A 122 -7.38 -9.20 3.96
C TYR A 122 -8.12 -10.51 3.68
N GLN A 123 -8.41 -11.29 4.72
CA GLN A 123 -9.17 -12.53 4.58
C GLN A 123 -10.60 -12.27 4.14
N GLU A 124 -11.26 -11.25 4.67
CA GLU A 124 -12.61 -10.86 4.25
C GLU A 124 -12.66 -10.45 2.78
N LEU A 125 -11.59 -9.87 2.26
CA LEU A 125 -11.48 -9.47 0.85
C LEU A 125 -11.14 -10.63 -0.10
N GLY A 126 -10.87 -11.83 0.43
CA GLY A 126 -10.58 -13.00 -0.36
C GLY A 126 -9.12 -13.41 -0.43
N PHE A 127 -8.23 -12.71 0.27
CA PHE A 127 -6.85 -13.16 0.39
C PHE A 127 -6.78 -14.41 1.25
N GLU A 128 -6.03 -15.39 0.79
CA GLU A 128 -5.75 -16.60 1.53
C GLU A 128 -4.33 -16.56 2.07
N ARG A 129 -4.16 -17.06 3.28
CA ARG A 129 -2.84 -17.20 3.86
C ARG A 129 -2.04 -18.21 3.04
N TYR A 130 -0.90 -17.78 2.53
CA TYR A 130 -0.05 -18.61 1.70
C TYR A 130 1.05 -19.25 2.54
N GLU A 131 1.13 -20.58 2.54
CA GLU A 131 2.15 -21.30 3.28
C GLU A 131 3.46 -21.30 2.52
N THR A 132 4.30 -20.33 2.83
CA THR A 132 5.64 -20.19 2.29
C THR A 132 6.48 -19.41 3.28
N ASN A 133 7.78 -19.50 3.16
CA ASN A 133 8.67 -18.68 3.98
C ASN A 133 9.01 -17.40 3.24
N CYS A 134 8.98 -16.29 3.95
CA CYS A 134 9.44 -15.01 3.43
C CYS A 134 10.79 -14.71 4.07
N TYR A 135 11.82 -14.49 3.24
CA TYR A 135 13.15 -14.17 3.70
C TYR A 135 13.50 -12.73 3.36
N LYS A 136 14.24 -12.08 4.23
CA LYS A 136 14.66 -10.71 4.05
C LYS A 136 16.14 -10.58 4.40
N MET A 137 16.91 -9.94 3.53
CA MET A 137 18.30 -9.60 3.79
C MET A 137 18.44 -8.09 3.58
N ILE A 138 18.89 -7.38 4.62
CA ILE A 138 19.11 -5.95 4.53
C ILE A 138 20.51 -5.71 3.98
N LEU A 139 20.62 -4.90 2.90
CA LEU A 139 21.88 -4.69 2.20
C LEU A 139 22.50 -3.31 2.52
N ALA A 140 21.77 -2.45 3.20
CA ALA A 140 22.24 -1.11 3.51
C ALA A 140 22.07 -0.74 4.97
#